data_ab7a4716c2811008d5d4ecea1ae3ae63
#
_entry.id   ab7a4716c2811008d5d4ecea1ae3ae63
#
_cell.length_a   1.000
_cell.length_b   1.000
_cell.length_c   1.000
_cell.angle_alpha   90.00
_cell.angle_beta   90.00
_cell.angle_gamma   90.00
#
_symmetry.space_group_name_H-M   'P 1'
#
loop_
_entity.id
_entity.type
_entity.pdbx_description
1 polymer ?
#
loop_
_entity_poly.entity_id
_entity_poly.type
_entity_poly.pdbx_seq_one_letter_code
_entity_poly.pdbx_strand_id
1 'polypeptide(L)'
;MKTERKVLVDGVLYPVILSDEQETLLAAKAAGRVFVGLAEKGGAARLWGAEYVAEAEPEWERENNQKDAGRGAAGTFVGEEQTAEDLIRRAGVDDVYLERIVRRSLGLPWRICETERLLIREFAKEDGTRVLKEPEEETASDRVFYTPELLDAYIRHQYRFCEYGIWAVVRKSDGALVGTAGVSAGQEEDGQKSAGEAEGEEEAWLELGYHIFRPYRRRGYAREACEAVIAYAEQEFSCRIRAAVKPDNTASVRLLKKLGIPYYFVTEGSKI
;
A
#
# COMPACT_ATOMS: atom_id res chain seq x y z
N MET A 1 -13.27 -20.93 -13.21
CA MET A 1 -12.62 -20.25 -14.35
C MET A 1 -11.12 -20.14 -14.07
N LYS A 2 -10.23 -20.46 -15.02
CA LYS A 2 -8.77 -20.44 -14.80
C LYS A 2 -8.07 -19.82 -15.99
N THR A 3 -7.16 -18.88 -15.73
CA THR A 3 -6.24 -18.36 -16.73
C THR A 3 -4.82 -18.29 -16.18
N GLU A 4 -3.82 -18.22 -17.06
CA GLU A 4 -2.42 -18.09 -16.69
C GLU A 4 -1.83 -16.87 -17.41
N ARG A 5 -1.21 -15.98 -16.65
CA ARG A 5 -0.46 -14.82 -17.15
C ARG A 5 1.03 -15.03 -16.92
N LYS A 6 1.85 -14.46 -17.76
CA LYS A 6 3.31 -14.43 -17.59
C LYS A 6 3.76 -13.02 -17.27
N VAL A 7 4.40 -12.86 -16.13
CA VAL A 7 4.82 -11.57 -15.59
C VAL A 7 6.34 -11.48 -15.61
N LEU A 8 6.88 -10.42 -16.17
CA LEU A 8 8.31 -10.17 -16.24
C LEU A 8 8.77 -9.45 -14.96
N VAL A 9 9.65 -10.07 -14.18
CA VAL A 9 10.27 -9.46 -12.99
C VAL A 9 11.78 -9.62 -13.11
N ASP A 10 12.50 -8.50 -13.10
CA ASP A 10 13.96 -8.43 -13.19
C ASP A 10 14.56 -9.32 -14.31
N GLY A 11 13.89 -9.35 -15.47
CA GLY A 11 14.33 -10.12 -16.66
C GLY A 11 13.89 -11.59 -16.66
N VAL A 12 13.16 -12.07 -15.65
CA VAL A 12 12.66 -13.44 -15.54
C VAL A 12 11.14 -13.45 -15.69
N LEU A 13 10.61 -14.39 -16.48
CA LEU A 13 9.16 -14.58 -16.65
C LEU A 13 8.62 -15.55 -15.61
N TYR A 14 7.65 -15.09 -14.83
CA TYR A 14 6.95 -15.86 -13.80
C TYR A 14 5.51 -16.14 -14.22
N PRO A 15 5.08 -17.42 -14.20
CA PRO A 15 3.68 -17.77 -14.44
C PRO A 15 2.84 -17.44 -13.20
N VAL A 16 1.73 -16.72 -13.40
CA VAL A 16 0.74 -16.40 -12.37
C VAL A 16 -0.58 -17.05 -12.76
N ILE A 17 -1.17 -17.80 -11.84
CA ILE A 17 -2.48 -18.43 -12.01
C ILE A 17 -3.54 -17.49 -11.45
N LEU A 18 -4.55 -17.17 -12.25
CA LEU A 18 -5.73 -16.43 -11.83
C LEU A 18 -6.94 -17.38 -11.90
N SER A 19 -7.71 -17.46 -10.82
CA SER A 19 -8.89 -18.33 -10.79
C SER A 19 -9.93 -17.88 -9.75
N ASP A 20 -11.19 -18.12 -10.04
CA ASP A 20 -12.33 -18.01 -9.12
C ASP A 20 -12.65 -19.36 -8.42
N GLU A 21 -11.87 -20.40 -8.72
CA GLU A 21 -12.08 -21.74 -8.20
C GLU A 21 -11.10 -22.06 -7.08
N GLN A 22 -11.64 -22.33 -5.89
CA GLN A 22 -10.90 -22.69 -4.69
C GLN A 22 -9.92 -23.86 -4.90
N GLU A 23 -10.34 -24.92 -5.59
CA GLU A 23 -9.51 -26.11 -5.82
C GLU A 23 -8.30 -25.79 -6.69
N THR A 24 -8.48 -24.96 -7.74
CA THR A 24 -7.41 -24.50 -8.61
C THR A 24 -6.36 -23.70 -7.84
N LEU A 25 -6.80 -22.82 -6.93
CA LEU A 25 -5.90 -21.99 -6.11
C LEU A 25 -5.13 -22.84 -5.09
N LEU A 26 -5.79 -23.81 -4.45
CA LEU A 26 -5.12 -24.74 -3.54
C LEU A 26 -4.09 -25.62 -4.25
N ALA A 27 -4.39 -26.09 -5.45
CA ALA A 27 -3.45 -26.86 -6.26
C ALA A 27 -2.23 -26.00 -6.65
N ALA A 28 -2.44 -24.73 -7.03
CA ALA A 28 -1.35 -23.78 -7.33
C ALA A 28 -0.47 -23.54 -6.10
N LYS A 29 -1.08 -23.35 -4.92
CA LYS A 29 -0.36 -23.20 -3.65
C LYS A 29 0.48 -24.44 -3.32
N ALA A 30 -0.09 -25.62 -3.43
CA ALA A 30 0.62 -26.89 -3.18
C ALA A 30 1.80 -27.09 -4.14
N ALA A 31 1.69 -26.58 -5.37
CA ALA A 31 2.76 -26.61 -6.37
C ALA A 31 3.78 -25.48 -6.22
N GLY A 32 3.67 -24.60 -5.18
CA GLY A 32 4.56 -23.46 -4.97
C GLY A 32 4.48 -22.39 -6.07
N ARG A 33 3.36 -22.29 -6.77
CA ARG A 33 3.14 -21.32 -7.86
C ARG A 33 2.52 -20.03 -7.32
N VAL A 34 2.84 -18.91 -7.95
CA VAL A 34 2.17 -17.63 -7.68
C VAL A 34 0.74 -17.70 -8.22
N PHE A 35 -0.22 -17.25 -7.43
CA PHE A 35 -1.64 -17.28 -7.81
C PHE A 35 -2.42 -16.12 -7.19
N VAL A 36 -3.51 -15.75 -7.86
CA VAL A 36 -4.45 -14.72 -7.42
C VAL A 36 -5.87 -15.29 -7.53
N GLY A 37 -6.62 -15.19 -6.44
CA GLY A 37 -8.05 -15.44 -6.45
C GLY A 37 -8.78 -14.29 -7.14
N LEU A 38 -9.80 -14.62 -7.92
CA LEU A 38 -10.69 -13.65 -8.53
C LEU A 38 -12.08 -13.81 -7.93
N ALA A 39 -12.68 -12.75 -7.44
CA ALA A 39 -14.01 -12.78 -6.84
C ALA A 39 -14.85 -11.58 -7.26
N GLU A 40 -16.17 -11.71 -7.24
CA GLU A 40 -17.07 -10.57 -7.21
C GLU A 40 -17.00 -9.89 -5.85
N LYS A 41 -17.30 -8.59 -5.78
CA LYS A 41 -17.29 -7.80 -4.54
C LYS A 41 -18.01 -8.52 -3.39
N GLY A 42 -17.32 -8.67 -2.26
CA GLY A 42 -17.78 -9.44 -1.10
C GLY A 42 -17.64 -10.95 -1.23
N GLY A 43 -17.05 -11.46 -2.31
CA GLY A 43 -16.85 -12.88 -2.58
C GLY A 43 -15.53 -13.47 -2.09
N ALA A 44 -14.57 -12.62 -1.68
CA ALA A 44 -13.21 -13.04 -1.29
C ALA A 44 -13.18 -14.15 -0.22
N ALA A 45 -14.11 -14.13 0.73
CA ALA A 45 -14.19 -15.14 1.81
C ALA A 45 -14.41 -16.58 1.30
N ARG A 46 -14.89 -16.75 0.06
CA ARG A 46 -15.07 -18.08 -0.57
C ARG A 46 -13.76 -18.68 -1.04
N LEU A 47 -12.73 -17.84 -1.23
CA LEU A 47 -11.41 -18.26 -1.71
C LEU A 47 -10.39 -18.33 -0.56
N TRP A 48 -10.79 -19.03 0.52
CA TRP A 48 -9.96 -19.22 1.69
C TRP A 48 -8.61 -19.90 1.34
N GLY A 49 -7.53 -19.41 1.93
CA GLY A 49 -6.18 -19.91 1.65
C GLY A 49 -5.51 -19.32 0.42
N ALA A 50 -6.22 -18.51 -0.38
CA ALA A 50 -5.58 -17.60 -1.32
C ALA A 50 -4.91 -16.45 -0.55
N GLU A 51 -3.67 -16.16 -0.90
CA GLU A 51 -2.90 -15.07 -0.28
C GLU A 51 -3.28 -13.71 -0.85
N TYR A 52 -3.70 -13.70 -2.11
CA TYR A 52 -4.16 -12.51 -2.83
C TYR A 52 -5.50 -12.82 -3.48
N VAL A 53 -6.47 -11.96 -3.24
CA VAL A 53 -7.78 -12.02 -3.89
C VAL A 53 -8.09 -10.64 -4.45
N ALA A 54 -8.32 -10.56 -5.74
CA ALA A 54 -8.79 -9.36 -6.40
C ALA A 54 -10.31 -9.43 -6.53
N GLU A 55 -11.02 -8.44 -6.00
CA GLU A 55 -12.48 -8.36 -6.07
C GLU A 55 -12.91 -7.41 -7.19
N ALA A 56 -13.79 -7.91 -8.05
CA ALA A 56 -14.35 -7.14 -9.15
C ALA A 56 -15.47 -6.24 -8.68
N GLU A 57 -15.42 -4.96 -9.03
CA GLU A 57 -16.51 -4.04 -8.80
C GLU A 57 -17.74 -4.44 -9.60
N PRO A 58 -18.96 -4.33 -9.02
CA PRO A 58 -20.21 -4.60 -9.73
C PRO A 58 -20.37 -3.68 -10.95
N GLU A 59 -20.93 -4.21 -12.03
CA GLU A 59 -21.13 -3.43 -13.26
C GLU A 59 -21.95 -2.15 -13.04
N TRP A 60 -22.95 -2.20 -12.18
CA TRP A 60 -23.81 -1.04 -11.90
C TRP A 60 -23.09 0.12 -11.16
N GLU A 61 -22.06 -0.16 -10.36
CA GLU A 61 -21.25 0.89 -9.70
C GLU A 61 -20.39 1.64 -10.74
N ARG A 62 -19.87 0.95 -11.75
CA ARG A 62 -19.12 1.58 -12.84
C ARG A 62 -19.97 2.48 -13.71
N GLU A 63 -21.20 2.07 -14.02
CA GLU A 63 -22.12 2.87 -14.82
C GLU A 63 -22.50 4.18 -14.10
N ASN A 64 -22.61 4.18 -12.77
CA ASN A 64 -22.87 5.39 -11.99
C ASN A 64 -21.66 6.33 -11.97
N ASN A 65 -20.45 5.82 -11.82
CA ASN A 65 -19.22 6.63 -11.89
C ASN A 65 -18.93 7.17 -13.30
N GLN A 66 -19.42 6.52 -14.36
CA GLN A 66 -19.32 7.02 -15.74
C GLN A 66 -20.47 7.97 -16.13
N LYS A 67 -21.64 7.91 -15.49
CA LYS A 67 -22.76 8.84 -15.74
C LYS A 67 -22.49 10.27 -15.30
N ASP A 68 -21.59 10.47 -14.33
CA ASP A 68 -21.09 11.81 -13.98
C ASP A 68 -20.15 12.39 -15.02
N ALA A 69 -19.64 11.58 -15.97
CA ALA A 69 -18.74 12.00 -17.05
C ALA A 69 -19.39 12.19 -18.43
N GLY A 70 -20.71 12.01 -18.59
CA GLY A 70 -21.39 12.31 -19.88
C GLY A 70 -22.55 11.36 -20.24
N ARG A 71 -23.72 11.95 -20.40
CA ARG A 71 -24.97 11.30 -20.83
C ARG A 71 -24.83 10.51 -22.15
N GLY A 72 -25.27 9.25 -22.16
CA GLY A 72 -25.49 8.50 -23.39
C GLY A 72 -26.04 7.09 -23.19
N ALA A 73 -27.32 6.93 -23.55
CA ALA A 73 -28.06 5.74 -24.02
C ALA A 73 -28.08 4.46 -23.15
N ALA A 74 -29.31 4.17 -22.67
CA ALA A 74 -29.71 2.86 -22.14
C ALA A 74 -29.65 1.78 -23.25
N GLY A 75 -28.72 0.83 -23.09
CA GLY A 75 -28.67 -0.41 -23.87
C GLY A 75 -29.21 -1.56 -23.03
N THR A 76 -30.13 -2.35 -23.63
CA THR A 76 -30.71 -3.56 -23.03
C THR A 76 -29.62 -4.63 -22.94
N PHE A 77 -29.21 -5.03 -21.73
CA PHE A 77 -28.25 -6.09 -21.52
C PHE A 77 -28.88 -7.46 -21.76
N VAL A 78 -28.36 -8.15 -22.76
CA VAL A 78 -28.48 -9.60 -22.92
C VAL A 78 -27.28 -10.15 -22.14
N GLY A 79 -27.48 -11.04 -21.16
CA GLY A 79 -26.42 -11.60 -20.33
C GLY A 79 -25.36 -12.29 -21.20
N GLU A 80 -24.22 -11.61 -21.36
CA GLU A 80 -23.01 -12.23 -21.89
C GLU A 80 -22.41 -13.15 -20.80
N GLU A 81 -21.98 -14.36 -21.24
CA GLU A 81 -21.21 -15.23 -20.33
C GLU A 81 -20.00 -14.47 -19.78
N GLN A 82 -19.95 -14.30 -18.46
CA GLN A 82 -18.82 -13.65 -17.80
C GLN A 82 -17.52 -14.41 -18.13
N THR A 83 -16.63 -13.78 -18.85
CA THR A 83 -15.33 -14.36 -19.19
C THR A 83 -14.31 -14.10 -18.07
N ALA A 84 -13.26 -14.94 -18.00
CA ALA A 84 -12.14 -14.70 -17.08
C ALA A 84 -11.51 -13.32 -17.29
N GLU A 85 -11.41 -12.89 -18.54
CA GLU A 85 -10.83 -11.59 -18.90
C GLU A 85 -11.70 -10.42 -18.43
N ASP A 86 -13.02 -10.55 -18.45
CA ASP A 86 -13.91 -9.54 -17.92
C ASP A 86 -13.78 -9.40 -16.40
N LEU A 87 -13.75 -10.52 -15.70
CA LEU A 87 -13.54 -10.52 -14.24
C LEU A 87 -12.17 -9.92 -13.86
N ILE A 88 -11.10 -10.29 -14.58
CA ILE A 88 -9.75 -9.73 -14.39
C ILE A 88 -9.77 -8.22 -14.58
N ARG A 89 -10.38 -7.74 -15.65
CA ARG A 89 -10.49 -6.32 -15.98
C ARG A 89 -11.29 -5.54 -14.92
N ARG A 90 -12.42 -6.09 -14.47
CA ARG A 90 -13.28 -5.47 -13.44
C ARG A 90 -12.62 -5.47 -12.05
N ALA A 91 -11.80 -6.45 -11.76
CA ALA A 91 -11.01 -6.52 -10.52
C ALA A 91 -9.74 -5.64 -10.56
N GLY A 92 -9.50 -4.90 -11.64
CA GLY A 92 -8.33 -4.02 -11.76
C GLY A 92 -6.99 -4.77 -11.82
N VAL A 93 -7.00 -6.04 -12.22
CA VAL A 93 -5.79 -6.87 -12.30
C VAL A 93 -5.04 -6.57 -13.59
N ASP A 94 -4.09 -5.68 -13.53
CA ASP A 94 -3.17 -5.32 -14.60
C ASP A 94 -1.76 -5.92 -14.41
N ASP A 95 -0.86 -5.63 -15.32
CA ASP A 95 0.52 -6.13 -15.27
C ASP A 95 1.29 -5.58 -14.06
N VAL A 96 1.01 -4.34 -13.62
CA VAL A 96 1.63 -3.71 -12.46
C VAL A 96 1.19 -4.41 -11.17
N TYR A 97 -0.11 -4.67 -11.04
CA TYR A 97 -0.67 -5.44 -9.94
C TYR A 97 -0.05 -6.83 -9.84
N LEU A 98 0.06 -7.53 -10.98
CA LEU A 98 0.64 -8.86 -11.03
C LEU A 98 2.14 -8.86 -10.73
N GLU A 99 2.90 -7.87 -11.22
CA GLU A 99 4.32 -7.73 -10.87
C GLU A 99 4.51 -7.52 -9.38
N ARG A 100 3.70 -6.68 -8.74
CA ARG A 100 3.70 -6.44 -7.29
C ARG A 100 3.52 -7.75 -6.51
N ILE A 101 2.54 -8.56 -6.92
CA ILE A 101 2.29 -9.87 -6.28
C ILE A 101 3.44 -10.83 -6.47
N VAL A 102 3.99 -10.94 -7.68
CA VAL A 102 5.14 -11.81 -7.95
C VAL A 102 6.34 -11.38 -7.09
N ARG A 103 6.66 -10.09 -7.04
CA ARG A 103 7.76 -9.58 -6.20
C ARG A 103 7.55 -9.93 -4.73
N ARG A 104 6.37 -9.67 -4.18
CA ARG A 104 6.06 -10.01 -2.78
C ARG A 104 6.14 -11.52 -2.51
N SER A 105 5.68 -12.36 -3.44
CA SER A 105 5.77 -13.82 -3.34
C SER A 105 7.21 -14.34 -3.38
N LEU A 106 8.11 -13.62 -4.05
CA LEU A 106 9.55 -13.91 -4.09
C LEU A 106 10.33 -13.28 -2.92
N GLY A 107 9.66 -12.54 -2.03
CA GLY A 107 10.31 -11.78 -0.97
C GLY A 107 11.07 -10.54 -1.46
N LEU A 108 10.81 -10.11 -2.70
CA LEU A 108 11.40 -8.89 -3.28
C LEU A 108 10.52 -7.68 -2.92
N PRO A 109 11.13 -6.57 -2.45
CA PRO A 109 10.36 -5.39 -2.10
C PRO A 109 9.78 -4.70 -3.35
N TRP A 110 8.54 -4.23 -3.25
CA TRP A 110 7.94 -3.38 -4.27
C TRP A 110 8.54 -1.97 -4.21
N ARG A 111 8.77 -1.37 -5.37
CA ARG A 111 9.22 0.02 -5.50
C ARG A 111 8.01 0.93 -5.47
N ILE A 112 7.96 1.83 -4.48
CA ILE A 112 6.86 2.77 -4.30
C ILE A 112 7.06 3.98 -5.21
N CYS A 113 8.16 4.70 -5.01
CA CYS A 113 8.51 5.85 -5.85
C CYS A 113 10.02 6.11 -5.81
N GLU A 114 10.48 6.90 -6.77
CA GLU A 114 11.87 7.34 -6.85
C GLU A 114 11.95 8.86 -6.98
N THR A 115 13.01 9.41 -6.42
CA THR A 115 13.38 10.81 -6.57
C THR A 115 14.77 10.91 -7.22
N GLU A 116 15.33 12.10 -7.30
CA GLU A 116 16.71 12.28 -7.76
C GLU A 116 17.70 11.46 -6.93
N ARG A 117 17.55 11.49 -5.57
CA ARG A 117 18.53 10.89 -4.65
C ARG A 117 18.04 9.65 -3.91
N LEU A 118 16.73 9.42 -3.86
CA LEU A 118 16.11 8.40 -3.02
C LEU A 118 15.33 7.38 -3.85
N LEU A 119 15.35 6.15 -3.37
CA LEU A 119 14.42 5.08 -3.71
C LEU A 119 13.57 4.80 -2.47
N ILE A 120 12.25 4.95 -2.59
CA ILE A 120 11.30 4.56 -1.56
C ILE A 120 10.67 3.24 -1.97
N ARG A 121 10.77 2.23 -1.11
CA ARG A 121 10.31 0.87 -1.39
C ARG A 121 9.82 0.17 -0.15
N GLU A 122 9.07 -0.91 -0.32
CA GLU A 122 8.76 -1.81 0.79
C GLU A 122 10.03 -2.27 1.50
N PHE A 123 9.91 -2.61 2.77
CA PHE A 123 11.01 -3.24 3.50
C PHE A 123 11.28 -4.65 2.96
N ALA A 124 12.55 -5.01 2.87
CA ALA A 124 12.99 -6.39 2.77
C ALA A 124 13.40 -6.92 4.15
N LYS A 125 13.43 -8.24 4.36
CA LYS A 125 13.82 -8.83 5.65
C LYS A 125 15.22 -8.41 6.09
N GLU A 126 16.12 -8.26 5.15
CA GLU A 126 17.52 -7.87 5.37
C GLU A 126 17.66 -6.44 5.89
N ASP A 127 16.67 -5.60 5.63
CA ASP A 127 16.69 -4.21 6.11
C ASP A 127 16.63 -4.11 7.64
N GLY A 128 16.05 -5.10 8.32
CA GLY A 128 15.99 -5.12 9.77
C GLY A 128 17.34 -4.95 10.48
N THR A 129 18.42 -5.45 9.87
CA THR A 129 19.80 -5.27 10.38
C THR A 129 20.40 -3.92 10.02
N ARG A 130 19.78 -3.16 9.13
CA ARG A 130 20.25 -1.87 8.60
C ARG A 130 19.53 -0.68 9.23
N VAL A 131 18.40 -0.93 9.89
CA VAL A 131 17.66 0.10 10.64
C VAL A 131 18.48 0.55 11.83
N LEU A 132 18.75 1.84 11.91
CA LEU A 132 19.51 2.41 13.04
C LEU A 132 18.57 2.59 14.22
N LYS A 133 18.94 1.99 15.36
CA LYS A 133 18.20 2.12 16.61
C LYS A 133 18.55 3.46 17.25
N GLU A 134 17.53 4.24 17.57
CA GLU A 134 17.65 5.56 18.21
C GLU A 134 16.77 5.58 19.49
N PRO A 135 17.20 4.94 20.60
CA PRO A 135 16.36 4.65 21.77
C PRO A 135 15.70 5.87 22.40
N GLU A 136 16.31 7.06 22.26
CA GLU A 136 15.77 8.31 22.82
C GLU A 136 14.60 8.89 22.01
N GLU A 137 14.45 8.46 20.77
CA GLU A 137 13.41 8.93 19.84
C GLU A 137 12.46 7.81 19.42
N GLU A 138 12.71 6.59 19.91
CA GLU A 138 12.01 5.37 19.51
C GLU A 138 10.58 5.36 20.03
N THR A 139 9.66 5.04 19.12
CA THR A 139 8.28 4.69 19.45
C THR A 139 8.08 3.17 19.46
N ALA A 140 6.98 2.70 20.01
CA ALA A 140 6.65 1.26 19.96
C ALA A 140 6.55 0.74 18.52
N SER A 141 6.10 1.59 17.60
CA SER A 141 5.98 1.27 16.18
C SER A 141 7.33 1.11 15.48
N ASP A 142 8.37 1.83 15.91
CA ASP A 142 9.70 1.73 15.30
C ASP A 142 10.36 0.37 15.53
N ARG A 143 10.01 -0.32 16.61
CA ARG A 143 10.51 -1.66 16.94
C ARG A 143 10.19 -2.71 15.90
N VAL A 144 9.10 -2.52 15.15
CA VAL A 144 8.70 -3.41 14.06
C VAL A 144 9.83 -3.54 13.03
N PHE A 145 10.52 -2.44 12.72
CA PHE A 145 11.46 -2.40 11.60
C PHE A 145 12.84 -2.99 11.88
N TYR A 146 13.19 -3.24 13.14
CA TYR A 146 14.47 -3.88 13.51
C TYR A 146 14.33 -5.14 14.35
N THR A 147 13.11 -5.60 14.59
CA THR A 147 12.82 -6.91 15.21
C THR A 147 12.47 -7.88 14.09
N PRO A 148 13.29 -8.91 13.78
CA PRO A 148 13.13 -9.73 12.59
C PRO A 148 11.75 -10.35 12.44
N GLU A 149 11.17 -10.87 13.52
CA GLU A 149 9.86 -11.52 13.52
C GLU A 149 8.73 -10.52 13.28
N LEU A 150 8.84 -9.32 13.87
CA LEU A 150 7.85 -8.26 13.68
C LEU A 150 7.94 -7.67 12.27
N LEU A 151 9.15 -7.47 11.75
CA LEU A 151 9.34 -7.00 10.38
C LEU A 151 8.81 -8.01 9.36
N ASP A 152 9.08 -9.30 9.54
CA ASP A 152 8.54 -10.34 8.68
C ASP A 152 7.00 -10.38 8.71
N ALA A 153 6.40 -10.22 9.89
CA ALA A 153 4.96 -10.12 10.03
C ALA A 153 4.42 -8.85 9.35
N TYR A 154 5.09 -7.70 9.53
CA TYR A 154 4.72 -6.44 8.90
C TYR A 154 4.74 -6.55 7.37
N ILE A 155 5.82 -7.07 6.77
CA ILE A 155 5.95 -7.28 5.33
C ILE A 155 4.82 -8.16 4.80
N ARG A 156 4.53 -9.27 5.48
CA ARG A 156 3.51 -10.23 5.05
C ARG A 156 2.07 -9.72 5.21
N HIS A 157 1.79 -8.91 6.24
CA HIS A 157 0.43 -8.49 6.54
C HIS A 157 0.15 -7.08 6.05
N GLN A 158 0.97 -6.09 6.41
CA GLN A 158 0.68 -4.69 6.12
C GLN A 158 0.64 -4.41 4.61
N TYR A 159 1.69 -4.78 3.90
CA TYR A 159 1.74 -4.50 2.46
C TYR A 159 0.76 -5.33 1.63
N ARG A 160 0.37 -6.51 2.14
CA ARG A 160 -0.57 -7.37 1.45
C ARG A 160 -2.02 -6.91 1.58
N PHE A 161 -2.43 -6.49 2.78
CA PHE A 161 -3.84 -6.19 3.05
C PHE A 161 -4.19 -4.72 2.86
N CYS A 162 -3.29 -3.83 3.27
CA CYS A 162 -3.57 -2.40 3.21
C CYS A 162 -3.04 -1.75 1.92
N GLU A 163 -2.08 -2.42 1.24
CA GLU A 163 -1.31 -1.91 0.11
C GLU A 163 -0.51 -0.63 0.41
N TYR A 164 -0.72 0.00 1.55
CA TYR A 164 0.05 1.12 2.07
C TYR A 164 0.76 0.75 3.38
N GLY A 165 1.69 1.58 3.81
CA GLY A 165 2.45 1.37 5.04
C GLY A 165 3.64 2.32 5.13
N ILE A 166 4.49 2.05 6.11
CA ILE A 166 5.78 2.73 6.24
C ILE A 166 6.82 1.97 5.41
N TRP A 167 7.53 2.70 4.58
CA TRP A 167 8.48 2.17 3.61
C TRP A 167 9.92 2.55 3.94
N ALA A 168 10.86 1.80 3.42
CA ALA A 168 12.29 2.05 3.52
C ALA A 168 12.68 3.21 2.59
N VAL A 169 13.40 4.19 3.13
CA VAL A 169 13.99 5.28 2.34
C VAL A 169 15.46 4.95 2.12
N VAL A 170 15.82 4.64 0.88
CA VAL A 170 17.15 4.18 0.47
C VAL A 170 17.82 5.25 -0.38
N ARG A 171 19.06 5.61 -0.05
CA ARG A 171 19.85 6.54 -0.84
C ARG A 171 20.43 5.83 -2.07
N LYS A 172 20.16 6.35 -3.27
CA LYS A 172 20.52 5.70 -4.53
C LYS A 172 22.02 5.60 -4.76
N SER A 173 22.81 6.56 -4.26
CA SER A 173 24.25 6.63 -4.54
C SER A 173 25.08 5.49 -3.96
N ASP A 174 24.62 4.90 -2.85
CA ASP A 174 25.36 3.85 -2.13
C ASP A 174 24.46 2.76 -1.52
N GLY A 175 23.17 2.84 -1.78
CA GLY A 175 22.19 1.88 -1.25
C GLY A 175 21.97 1.97 0.27
N ALA A 176 22.41 3.04 0.94
CA ALA A 176 22.23 3.20 2.39
C ALA A 176 20.76 3.38 2.75
N LEU A 177 20.27 2.63 3.74
CA LEU A 177 18.98 2.88 4.36
C LEU A 177 19.11 4.12 5.25
N VAL A 178 18.50 5.23 4.83
CA VAL A 178 18.66 6.54 5.50
C VAL A 178 17.51 6.91 6.42
N GLY A 179 16.42 6.16 6.37
CA GLY A 179 15.23 6.39 7.18
C GLY A 179 14.03 5.63 6.69
N THR A 180 12.88 6.06 7.15
CA THR A 180 11.56 5.54 6.80
C THR A 180 10.64 6.68 6.39
N ALA A 181 9.69 6.42 5.50
CA ALA A 181 8.60 7.32 5.17
C ALA A 181 7.43 6.52 4.61
N GLY A 182 6.20 6.96 4.85
CA GLY A 182 5.03 6.26 4.35
C GLY A 182 3.73 6.82 4.88
N VAL A 183 2.66 6.09 4.70
CA VAL A 183 1.33 6.46 5.19
C VAL A 183 0.70 5.31 5.96
N SER A 184 -0.14 5.64 6.92
CA SER A 184 -0.90 4.69 7.73
C SER A 184 -2.35 5.15 7.88
N ALA A 185 -3.25 4.24 8.23
CA ALA A 185 -4.58 4.64 8.67
C ALA A 185 -4.43 5.54 9.92
N GLY A 186 -5.12 6.67 9.92
CA GLY A 186 -5.15 7.56 11.07
C GLY A 186 -5.79 6.86 12.28
N GLN A 187 -5.33 7.23 13.48
CA GLN A 187 -6.01 6.81 14.70
C GLN A 187 -7.27 7.65 14.90
N GLU A 188 -8.36 6.99 15.28
CA GLU A 188 -9.56 7.68 15.73
C GLU A 188 -9.25 8.39 17.05
N GLU A 189 -9.30 9.72 17.06
CA GLU A 189 -9.42 10.45 18.32
C GLU A 189 -10.88 10.33 18.79
N ASP A 190 -11.06 10.09 20.09
CA ASP A 190 -12.38 10.03 20.75
C ASP A 190 -13.23 11.25 20.34
N GLY A 191 -14.22 11.01 19.46
CA GLY A 191 -15.21 12.00 19.03
C GLY A 191 -15.14 12.50 17.58
N GLN A 192 -14.11 12.17 16.80
CA GLN A 192 -14.14 12.34 15.35
C GLN A 192 -14.28 10.97 14.68
N LYS A 193 -15.43 10.76 14.03
CA LYS A 193 -15.72 9.50 13.31
C LYS A 193 -14.64 9.23 12.28
N SER A 194 -14.05 8.05 12.33
CA SER A 194 -13.20 7.55 11.24
C SER A 194 -14.02 7.37 9.97
N ALA A 195 -13.34 7.45 8.84
CA ALA A 195 -13.89 7.28 7.51
C ALA A 195 -14.60 5.92 7.34
N GLY A 196 -15.89 5.87 7.72
CA GLY A 196 -16.71 4.66 7.64
C GLY A 196 -18.20 4.90 7.94
N GLU A 197 -18.57 6.00 8.58
CA GLU A 197 -19.96 6.25 8.99
C GLU A 197 -20.43 7.70 8.78
N ALA A 198 -20.19 8.28 7.62
CA ALA A 198 -20.83 9.52 7.21
C ALA A 198 -21.59 9.27 5.91
N GLU A 199 -22.90 9.50 5.94
CA GLU A 199 -23.73 9.65 4.76
C GLU A 199 -23.34 10.96 4.05
N GLY A 200 -22.32 10.89 3.21
CA GLY A 200 -21.76 12.00 2.44
C GLY A 200 -20.31 11.66 2.10
N GLU A 201 -19.87 11.93 0.88
CA GLU A 201 -18.53 11.67 0.34
C GLU A 201 -17.41 12.31 1.18
N GLU A 202 -17.08 11.75 2.33
CA GLU A 202 -15.89 12.13 3.09
C GLU A 202 -14.68 11.39 2.51
N GLU A 203 -13.83 12.16 1.85
CA GLU A 203 -12.53 11.66 1.36
C GLU A 203 -11.73 10.99 2.50
N ALA A 204 -11.22 9.80 2.23
CA ALA A 204 -10.41 9.06 3.18
C ALA A 204 -9.12 9.83 3.54
N TRP A 205 -8.72 9.80 4.81
CA TRP A 205 -7.49 10.39 5.28
C TRP A 205 -6.47 9.31 5.62
N LEU A 206 -5.23 9.52 5.15
CA LEU A 206 -4.07 8.76 5.61
C LEU A 206 -3.10 9.66 6.37
N GLU A 207 -2.40 9.09 7.33
CA GLU A 207 -1.40 9.80 8.13
C GLU A 207 -0.01 9.59 7.60
N LEU A 208 0.67 10.69 7.27
CA LEU A 208 2.07 10.71 6.88
C LEU A 208 2.96 10.46 8.09
N GLY A 209 3.75 9.38 8.04
CA GLY A 209 4.82 9.08 8.98
C GLY A 209 6.19 9.15 8.29
N TYR A 210 7.19 9.70 8.96
CA TYR A 210 8.57 9.68 8.47
C TYR A 210 9.58 9.82 9.60
N HIS A 211 10.73 9.19 9.39
CA HIS A 211 11.88 9.30 10.28
C HIS A 211 13.18 9.19 9.48
N ILE A 212 14.04 10.18 9.58
CA ILE A 212 15.40 10.14 9.01
C ILE A 212 16.40 9.90 10.13
N PHE A 213 17.19 8.85 9.99
CA PHE A 213 18.19 8.48 10.98
C PHE A 213 19.21 9.60 11.18
N ARG A 214 19.66 9.81 12.43
CA ARG A 214 20.55 10.93 12.85
C ARG A 214 21.72 11.19 11.91
N PRO A 215 22.50 10.16 11.45
CA PRO A 215 23.64 10.41 10.56
C PRO A 215 23.29 11.01 9.21
N TYR A 216 22.00 10.92 8.80
CA TYR A 216 21.53 11.37 7.49
C TYR A 216 20.68 12.64 7.54
N ARG A 217 20.40 13.20 8.73
CA ARG A 217 19.60 14.42 8.92
C ARG A 217 20.28 15.66 8.34
N ARG A 218 19.50 16.72 8.17
CA ARG A 218 19.93 18.06 7.69
C ARG A 218 20.48 18.06 6.27
N ARG A 219 20.14 17.03 5.46
CA ARG A 219 20.52 16.88 4.05
C ARG A 219 19.32 17.01 3.08
N GLY A 220 18.14 17.36 3.61
CA GLY A 220 16.93 17.52 2.82
C GLY A 220 16.14 16.21 2.54
N TYR A 221 16.63 15.06 2.98
CA TYR A 221 15.99 13.77 2.68
C TYR A 221 14.56 13.64 3.21
N ALA A 222 14.26 14.17 4.41
CA ALA A 222 12.89 14.14 4.93
C ALA A 222 11.92 14.85 3.99
N ARG A 223 12.28 16.04 3.50
CA ARG A 223 11.44 16.79 2.59
C ARG A 223 11.23 16.05 1.28
N GLU A 224 12.32 15.60 0.67
CA GLU A 224 12.30 14.88 -0.61
C GLU A 224 11.48 13.59 -0.54
N ALA A 225 11.64 12.80 0.54
CA ALA A 225 10.88 11.58 0.75
C ALA A 225 9.39 11.87 0.98
N CYS A 226 9.04 12.87 1.82
CA CYS A 226 7.66 13.23 2.08
C CYS A 226 6.95 13.74 0.81
N GLU A 227 7.59 14.63 0.03
CA GLU A 227 7.01 15.12 -1.24
C GLU A 227 6.68 13.96 -2.19
N ALA A 228 7.57 12.98 -2.32
CA ALA A 228 7.35 11.82 -3.17
C ALA A 228 6.28 10.87 -2.63
N VAL A 229 6.27 10.61 -1.32
CA VAL A 229 5.28 9.75 -0.66
C VAL A 229 3.88 10.35 -0.74
N ILE A 230 3.74 11.66 -0.53
CA ILE A 230 2.46 12.36 -0.62
C ILE A 230 1.90 12.23 -2.04
N ALA A 231 2.71 12.57 -3.05
CA ALA A 231 2.29 12.48 -4.45
C ALA A 231 1.85 11.06 -4.85
N TYR A 232 2.60 10.04 -4.40
CA TYR A 232 2.25 8.65 -4.62
C TYR A 232 0.93 8.27 -3.92
N ALA A 233 0.78 8.62 -2.64
CA ALA A 233 -0.39 8.24 -1.86
C ALA A 233 -1.68 8.91 -2.36
N GLU A 234 -1.64 10.18 -2.73
CA GLU A 234 -2.76 10.90 -3.32
C GLU A 234 -3.19 10.30 -4.66
N GLN A 235 -2.23 9.88 -5.48
CA GLN A 235 -2.50 9.26 -6.79
C GLN A 235 -3.04 7.83 -6.65
N GLU A 236 -2.43 7.01 -5.79
CA GLU A 236 -2.74 5.57 -5.70
C GLU A 236 -4.01 5.32 -4.87
N PHE A 237 -4.24 6.10 -3.81
CA PHE A 237 -5.31 5.81 -2.85
C PHE A 237 -6.46 6.83 -2.89
N SER A 238 -6.39 7.84 -3.77
CA SER A 238 -7.42 8.90 -3.86
C SER A 238 -7.82 9.45 -2.48
N CYS A 239 -6.83 9.72 -1.62
CA CYS A 239 -7.01 10.13 -0.24
C CYS A 239 -6.39 11.49 0.05
N ARG A 240 -6.79 12.10 1.16
CA ARG A 240 -6.10 13.27 1.73
C ARG A 240 -5.02 12.83 2.71
N ILE A 241 -3.98 13.64 2.84
CA ILE A 241 -2.86 13.40 3.74
C ILE A 241 -2.90 14.39 4.90
N ARG A 242 -2.74 13.88 6.12
CA ARG A 242 -2.49 14.66 7.33
C ARG A 242 -1.31 14.08 8.11
N ALA A 243 -0.89 14.70 9.19
CA ALA A 243 0.18 14.16 10.04
C ALA A 243 -0.10 14.39 11.52
N ALA A 244 0.25 13.42 12.35
CA ALA A 244 0.32 13.55 13.80
C ALA A 244 1.73 14.00 14.19
N VAL A 245 1.87 14.98 15.09
CA VAL A 245 3.17 15.50 15.47
C VAL A 245 3.20 15.88 16.97
N LYS A 246 4.29 15.57 17.67
CA LYS A 246 4.49 16.05 19.04
C LYS A 246 4.75 17.54 19.07
N PRO A 247 4.21 18.30 20.05
CA PRO A 247 4.37 19.77 20.12
C PRO A 247 5.83 20.23 20.17
N ASP A 248 6.72 19.46 20.77
CA ASP A 248 8.16 19.72 20.90
C ASP A 248 8.97 19.38 19.64
N ASN A 249 8.39 18.60 18.69
CA ASN A 249 9.05 18.27 17.43
C ASN A 249 8.98 19.42 16.43
N THR A 250 9.67 20.51 16.75
CA THR A 250 9.67 21.74 15.94
C THR A 250 10.22 21.53 14.53
N ALA A 251 11.07 20.51 14.32
CA ALA A 251 11.61 20.19 13.01
C ALA A 251 10.51 19.63 12.09
N SER A 252 9.71 18.67 12.57
CA SER A 252 8.56 18.14 11.84
C SER A 252 7.49 19.21 11.60
N VAL A 253 7.14 20.02 12.60
CA VAL A 253 6.19 21.12 12.44
C VAL A 253 6.61 22.07 11.31
N ARG A 254 7.89 22.44 11.25
CA ARG A 254 8.42 23.32 10.16
C ARG A 254 8.35 22.64 8.79
N LEU A 255 8.61 21.33 8.73
CA LEU A 255 8.54 20.59 7.48
C LEU A 255 7.09 20.48 7.00
N LEU A 256 6.16 20.06 7.85
CA LEU A 256 4.73 19.94 7.52
C LEU A 256 4.13 21.27 7.03
N LYS A 257 4.46 22.39 7.70
CA LYS A 257 4.08 23.73 7.24
C LYS A 257 4.63 24.06 5.84
N LYS A 258 5.86 23.64 5.56
CA LYS A 258 6.51 23.86 4.26
C LYS A 258 5.89 23.04 3.13
N LEU A 259 5.41 21.85 3.48
CA LEU A 259 4.72 20.95 2.55
C LEU A 259 3.23 21.30 2.38
N GLY A 260 2.68 22.18 3.22
CA GLY A 260 1.25 22.52 3.22
C GLY A 260 0.36 21.40 3.77
N ILE A 261 0.94 20.44 4.50
CA ILE A 261 0.20 19.29 5.03
C ILE A 261 -0.50 19.66 6.33
N PRO A 262 -1.82 19.41 6.45
CA PRO A 262 -2.55 19.53 7.70
C PRO A 262 -1.93 18.63 8.77
N TYR A 263 -1.83 19.14 10.00
CA TYR A 263 -1.31 18.36 11.11
C TYR A 263 -2.04 18.69 12.41
N TYR A 264 -2.01 17.74 13.34
CA TYR A 264 -2.52 17.93 14.69
C TYR A 264 -1.46 17.50 15.74
N PHE A 265 -1.62 18.01 16.96
CA PHE A 265 -0.70 17.67 18.03
C PHE A 265 -1.17 16.44 18.80
N VAL A 266 -0.25 15.50 19.02
CA VAL A 266 -0.46 14.34 19.88
C VAL A 266 0.19 14.56 21.25
N THR A 267 -0.50 14.17 22.32
CA THR A 267 0.00 14.24 23.69
C THR A 267 0.59 12.89 24.12
N GLU A 268 1.43 12.90 25.18
CA GLU A 268 1.91 11.66 25.79
C GLU A 268 0.73 10.89 26.37
N GLY A 269 0.48 9.71 25.80
CA GLY A 269 -0.68 8.85 26.16
C GLY A 269 -1.55 8.47 24.98
N SER A 270 -1.52 9.21 23.90
CA SER A 270 -2.09 8.74 22.63
C SER A 270 -1.23 7.57 22.12
N LYS A 271 -1.85 6.41 21.90
CA LYS A 271 -1.15 5.27 21.31
C LYS A 271 -0.79 5.65 19.88
N ILE A 272 0.48 5.84 19.60
CA ILE A 272 1.04 5.96 18.25
C ILE A 272 1.38 4.56 17.76
#